data_930d23cd886bf2733db372353db79059
#
_entry.id   930d23cd886bf2733db372353db79059
#
_cell.length_a   1.000
_cell.length_b   1.000
_cell.length_c   1.000
_cell.angle_alpha   90.00
_cell.angle_beta   90.00
_cell.angle_gamma   90.00
#
_symmetry.space_group_name_H-M   'P 1'
#
loop_
_entity.id
_entity.type
_entity.pdbx_description
1 polymer ?
#
loop_
_entity_poly.entity_id
_entity_poly.type
_entity_poly.pdbx_seq_one_letter_code
_entity_poly.pdbx_strand_id
1 'polypeptide(L)'
;MTSPLSRRSLLRGGAAGGLGIVVAGSLEAIAGPAAARPACRPAAGYGDLVPDPAGLLALPPGFSYTVVAQAGATLLESGQPTPSDADGTGCFRGPHGSVLVNNHEIGGDEPYPVPALPGLTYDPGARGGTTTIEVDRHGRRLREYVSVAGTHNNCAGGITPWGTWLTCEETEQRAGGRYLKDHGYVFEVDPHDRSANTDPVPLAFLGRYSHEAVAVDPYTHSIYLTEDASGPNGLYFRWTPPPGFRGGKGALRALAQRPDGGTAGSLAAMRCLHGDGHVADLSEATTPGTRYRVQWVEVPDRDARTVSVRKQFTDAEVTRSRKLEGAWWGDGGAYFVASYARHDDGSANEHDGQVWFYDPRRQTVTLKTIFGVNTDPEADHGNYDGPDNITVSPYGGVILAEDGEGVSHLVGVTEQGKAYPLARNELNDSEFTGPTFSADGRTLFANIQSPGYVFAITGPWGRPSNEHR
;
A
#
# COMPACT_ATOMS: atom_id res chain seq x y z
N MET A 1 1.27 25.61 -12.10
CA MET A 1 0.04 25.19 -11.40
C MET A 1 0.54 24.29 -10.31
N THR A 2 0.45 24.72 -9.08
CA THR A 2 1.00 24.04 -7.91
C THR A 2 0.15 22.82 -7.59
N SER A 3 0.72 21.62 -7.63
CA SER A 3 0.13 20.43 -7.01
C SER A 3 -0.19 20.75 -5.55
N PRO A 4 -1.29 20.27 -4.99
CA PRO A 4 -1.50 20.34 -3.56
C PRO A 4 -0.39 19.54 -2.88
N LEU A 5 0.44 20.23 -2.12
CA LEU A 5 1.47 19.63 -1.30
C LEU A 5 0.81 18.64 -0.34
N SER A 6 1.24 17.40 -0.33
CA SER A 6 0.97 16.47 0.76
C SER A 6 1.24 17.18 2.09
N ARG A 7 0.45 16.91 3.13
CA ARG A 7 0.65 17.48 4.48
C ARG A 7 2.08 17.28 5.00
N ARG A 8 2.80 16.27 4.51
CA ARG A 8 4.24 16.02 4.74
C ARG A 8 5.17 17.14 4.30
N SER A 9 4.87 17.86 3.22
CA SER A 9 5.70 18.96 2.74
C SER A 9 5.73 20.16 3.69
N LEU A 10 4.77 20.28 4.60
CA LEU A 10 4.67 21.38 5.56
C LEU A 10 5.45 21.14 6.87
N LEU A 11 5.74 19.90 7.23
CA LEU A 11 6.40 19.55 8.52
C LEU A 11 7.92 19.41 8.43
N ARG A 12 8.54 19.40 7.26
CA ARG A 12 10.01 19.30 7.07
C ARG A 12 10.80 20.59 7.41
N GLY A 13 10.16 21.60 7.98
CA GLY A 13 10.75 22.93 8.23
C GLY A 13 11.22 23.25 9.67
N GLY A 14 11.46 22.29 10.53
CA GLY A 14 11.86 22.68 11.88
C GLY A 14 12.32 21.60 12.82
N ALA A 15 13.60 21.23 12.79
CA ALA A 15 14.30 20.80 14.00
C ALA A 15 15.81 20.77 13.77
N ALA A 16 16.49 21.77 14.26
CA ALA A 16 17.93 21.74 14.51
C ALA A 16 18.16 22.14 15.97
N GLY A 17 18.79 21.26 16.73
CA GLY A 17 19.60 21.63 17.89
C GLY A 17 19.07 21.29 19.27
N GLY A 18 19.78 20.42 19.98
CA GLY A 18 19.70 20.31 21.43
C GLY A 18 20.43 19.10 22.02
N LEU A 19 21.70 19.24 22.27
CA LEU A 19 22.49 18.34 23.15
C LEU A 19 21.99 18.42 24.59
N GLY A 20 22.05 17.29 25.34
CA GLY A 20 22.29 17.43 26.75
C GLY A 20 21.85 16.35 27.70
N ILE A 21 22.83 15.55 28.13
CA ILE A 21 23.10 15.10 29.49
C ILE A 21 22.28 13.91 30.05
N VAL A 22 23.02 12.80 30.19
CA VAL A 22 22.72 11.63 31.03
C VAL A 22 22.87 12.00 32.52
N VAL A 23 21.86 11.66 33.33
CA VAL A 23 22.03 11.51 34.79
C VAL A 23 21.41 10.17 35.21
N ALA A 24 22.28 9.28 35.67
CA ALA A 24 21.89 8.04 36.34
C ALA A 24 21.43 8.34 37.78
N GLY A 25 20.26 7.83 38.14
CA GLY A 25 19.77 7.88 39.52
C GLY A 25 18.86 6.69 39.82
N SER A 26 19.40 5.74 40.57
CA SER A 26 18.69 4.63 41.17
C SER A 26 17.67 5.10 42.20
N LEU A 27 16.40 4.69 42.09
CA LEU A 27 15.43 4.80 43.18
C LEU A 27 14.70 3.45 43.36
N GLU A 28 14.86 2.92 44.57
CA GLU A 28 14.17 1.72 45.04
C GLU A 28 12.65 1.91 45.08
N ALA A 29 11.93 0.94 44.54
CA ALA A 29 10.49 0.93 44.52
C ALA A 29 9.93 0.44 45.87
N ILE A 30 9.15 1.29 46.54
CA ILE A 30 8.29 0.93 47.67
C ILE A 30 7.02 0.31 47.09
N ALA A 31 6.81 -1.00 47.34
CA ALA A 31 5.59 -1.71 46.92
C ALA A 31 4.40 -1.25 47.80
N GLY A 32 3.51 -0.46 47.23
CA GLY A 32 2.15 -0.24 47.75
C GLY A 32 1.19 -1.33 47.27
N PRO A 33 0.04 -1.59 47.98
CA PRO A 33 -0.90 -2.62 47.57
C PRO A 33 -1.48 -2.32 46.21
N ALA A 34 -1.36 -3.29 45.29
CA ALA A 34 -1.93 -3.21 43.95
C ALA A 34 -3.46 -3.08 44.06
N ALA A 35 -3.97 -1.89 43.75
CA ALA A 35 -5.38 -1.72 43.44
C ALA A 35 -5.71 -2.61 42.25
N ALA A 36 -6.67 -3.55 42.43
CA ALA A 36 -7.16 -4.38 41.35
C ALA A 36 -7.65 -3.46 40.22
N ARG A 37 -6.89 -3.40 39.12
CA ARG A 37 -7.38 -2.82 37.88
C ARG A 37 -8.66 -3.53 37.50
N PRO A 38 -9.74 -2.83 37.07
CA PRO A 38 -10.88 -3.50 36.47
C PRO A 38 -10.32 -4.38 35.35
N ALA A 39 -10.77 -5.66 35.34
CA ALA A 39 -10.39 -6.57 34.25
C ALA A 39 -10.84 -5.95 32.93
N CYS A 40 -9.93 -5.32 32.21
CA CYS A 40 -10.17 -4.95 30.84
C CYS A 40 -10.54 -6.22 30.09
N ARG A 41 -11.72 -6.23 29.45
CA ARG A 41 -12.07 -7.29 28.51
C ARG A 41 -10.96 -7.31 27.45
N PRO A 42 -10.43 -8.49 27.09
CA PRO A 42 -9.42 -8.54 26.03
C PRO A 42 -9.96 -7.89 24.76
N ALA A 43 -9.15 -7.02 24.15
CA ALA A 43 -9.48 -6.41 22.88
C ALA A 43 -9.56 -7.48 21.78
N ALA A 44 -10.31 -7.24 20.69
CA ALA A 44 -10.27 -8.10 19.51
C ALA A 44 -8.81 -8.22 19.02
N GLY A 45 -8.45 -9.34 18.39
CA GLY A 45 -7.10 -9.53 17.83
C GLY A 45 -6.21 -10.45 18.63
N TYR A 46 -4.95 -10.06 18.83
CA TYR A 46 -3.91 -10.87 19.46
C TYR A 46 -3.55 -10.40 20.89
N GLY A 47 -4.26 -9.42 21.42
CA GLY A 47 -4.05 -8.81 22.74
C GLY A 47 -3.47 -7.39 22.65
N ASP A 48 -3.29 -6.78 23.83
CA ASP A 48 -2.80 -5.40 23.94
C ASP A 48 -1.34 -5.32 23.48
N LEU A 49 -0.96 -4.21 22.84
CA LEU A 49 0.42 -3.97 22.40
C LEU A 49 1.33 -3.75 23.63
N VAL A 50 2.50 -4.36 23.59
CA VAL A 50 3.57 -4.21 24.59
C VAL A 50 4.61 -3.25 24.02
N PRO A 51 4.94 -2.14 24.72
CA PRO A 51 5.98 -1.22 24.30
C PRO A 51 7.32 -1.92 24.04
N ASP A 52 8.00 -1.47 22.99
CA ASP A 52 9.31 -2.00 22.61
C ASP A 52 10.45 -1.29 23.36
N PRO A 53 11.29 -2.01 24.12
CA PRO A 53 12.46 -1.38 24.74
C PRO A 53 13.45 -0.77 23.74
N ALA A 54 13.44 -1.21 22.48
CA ALA A 54 14.28 -0.63 21.41
C ALA A 54 13.62 0.60 20.74
N GLY A 55 12.35 0.87 21.03
CA GLY A 55 11.62 2.02 20.49
C GLY A 55 11.40 1.95 18.98
N LEU A 56 11.12 0.75 18.45
CA LEU A 56 10.81 0.57 17.02
C LEU A 56 9.37 0.17 16.81
N LEU A 57 8.93 -1.00 17.34
CA LEU A 57 7.57 -1.52 17.14
C LEU A 57 7.00 -2.08 18.45
N ALA A 58 5.89 -1.54 18.94
CA ALA A 58 5.08 -2.24 19.92
C ALA A 58 4.28 -3.37 19.24
N LEU A 59 4.29 -4.57 19.85
CA LEU A 59 3.66 -5.78 19.32
C LEU A 59 2.85 -6.51 20.42
N PRO A 60 1.85 -7.35 20.07
CA PRO A 60 1.14 -8.16 21.04
C PRO A 60 2.06 -9.19 21.72
N PRO A 61 1.70 -9.71 22.91
CA PRO A 61 2.48 -10.72 23.61
C PRO A 61 2.78 -11.95 22.74
N GLY A 62 4.05 -12.38 22.74
CA GLY A 62 4.52 -13.54 21.96
C GLY A 62 4.87 -13.23 20.51
N PHE A 63 4.61 -12.03 20.03
CA PHE A 63 5.13 -11.54 18.74
C PHE A 63 6.52 -10.94 18.92
N SER A 64 7.30 -10.96 17.84
CA SER A 64 8.63 -10.37 17.76
C SER A 64 8.93 -9.95 16.34
N TYR A 65 9.89 -9.06 16.16
CA TYR A 65 10.33 -8.63 14.84
C TYR A 65 11.83 -8.79 14.63
N THR A 66 12.24 -8.76 13.37
CA THR A 66 13.62 -8.62 12.92
C THR A 66 13.66 -7.45 11.93
N VAL A 67 14.63 -6.53 12.08
CA VAL A 67 14.91 -5.52 11.06
C VAL A 67 15.59 -6.20 9.88
N VAL A 68 14.91 -6.19 8.73
CA VAL A 68 15.39 -6.80 7.48
C VAL A 68 16.30 -5.84 6.73
N ALA A 69 15.87 -4.58 6.59
CA ALA A 69 16.63 -3.53 5.93
C ALA A 69 16.33 -2.18 6.57
N GLN A 70 17.28 -1.27 6.44
CA GLN A 70 17.18 0.11 6.94
C GLN A 70 17.86 1.04 5.93
N ALA A 71 17.11 2.03 5.46
CA ALA A 71 17.64 3.04 4.53
C ALA A 71 18.90 3.72 5.08
N GLY A 72 19.89 3.87 4.23
CA GLY A 72 21.15 4.50 4.58
C GLY A 72 22.09 3.67 5.48
N ALA A 73 21.57 2.69 6.21
CA ALA A 73 22.33 1.89 7.17
C ALA A 73 22.71 0.49 6.62
N THR A 74 21.77 -0.20 5.98
CA THR A 74 22.06 -1.44 5.26
C THR A 74 22.57 -1.14 3.86
N LEU A 75 23.27 -2.09 3.24
CA LEU A 75 23.89 -1.90 1.92
C LEU A 75 23.31 -2.86 0.90
N LEU A 76 23.11 -2.38 -0.30
CA LEU A 76 22.86 -3.20 -1.48
C LEU A 76 24.10 -4.05 -1.81
N GLU A 77 23.94 -5.09 -2.62
CA GLU A 77 25.07 -5.91 -3.13
C GLU A 77 26.10 -5.06 -3.89
N SER A 78 25.68 -3.91 -4.44
CA SER A 78 26.56 -2.94 -5.11
C SER A 78 27.43 -2.11 -4.14
N GLY A 79 27.21 -2.22 -2.82
CA GLY A 79 27.85 -1.42 -1.80
C GLY A 79 27.23 -0.03 -1.57
N GLN A 80 26.19 0.34 -2.31
CA GLN A 80 25.41 1.56 -2.09
C GLN A 80 24.40 1.35 -0.95
N PRO A 81 23.98 2.40 -0.25
CA PRO A 81 23.00 2.27 0.82
C PRO A 81 21.64 1.79 0.30
N THR A 82 20.91 1.05 1.14
CA THR A 82 19.47 0.76 0.93
C THR A 82 18.72 2.07 0.72
N PRO A 83 17.85 2.17 -0.29
CA PRO A 83 17.11 3.40 -0.60
C PRO A 83 16.12 3.81 0.50
N SER A 84 15.74 5.09 0.47
CA SER A 84 14.74 5.68 1.37
C SER A 84 13.32 5.21 1.04
N ASP A 85 12.40 5.58 1.90
CA ASP A 85 10.96 5.54 1.75
C ASP A 85 10.47 4.20 1.19
N ALA A 86 10.72 3.14 1.99
CA ALA A 86 10.23 1.79 1.72
C ALA A 86 8.71 1.76 1.75
N ASP A 87 8.07 1.22 0.70
CA ASP A 87 6.63 1.23 0.52
C ASP A 87 6.09 -0.15 0.10
N GLY A 88 5.12 -0.21 -0.80
CA GLY A 88 4.46 -1.45 -1.21
C GLY A 88 5.42 -2.61 -1.42
N THR A 89 5.09 -3.75 -0.82
CA THR A 89 5.98 -4.91 -0.81
C THR A 89 5.25 -6.16 -1.28
N GLY A 90 5.83 -6.84 -2.27
CA GLY A 90 5.41 -8.18 -2.69
C GLY A 90 6.30 -9.26 -2.08
N CYS A 91 5.69 -10.31 -1.50
CA CYS A 91 6.43 -11.43 -0.92
C CYS A 91 6.25 -12.71 -1.74
N PHE A 92 7.36 -13.33 -2.11
CA PHE A 92 7.42 -14.54 -2.94
C PHE A 92 8.20 -15.64 -2.23
N ARG A 93 7.89 -16.91 -2.57
CA ARG A 93 8.64 -18.04 -2.05
C ARG A 93 10.08 -18.03 -2.60
N GLY A 94 11.07 -17.98 -1.72
CA GLY A 94 12.48 -18.08 -2.06
C GLY A 94 13.08 -19.45 -1.76
N PRO A 95 14.29 -19.72 -2.24
CA PRO A 95 15.01 -20.98 -1.99
C PRO A 95 15.41 -21.13 -0.52
N HIS A 96 15.62 -20.05 0.20
CA HIS A 96 16.06 -20.06 1.59
C HIS A 96 15.01 -19.54 2.58
N GLY A 97 13.91 -19.01 2.10
CA GLY A 97 12.83 -18.38 2.87
C GLY A 97 11.91 -17.60 1.94
N SER A 98 11.99 -16.27 1.97
CA SER A 98 11.20 -15.39 1.13
C SER A 98 12.07 -14.51 0.23
N VAL A 99 11.48 -14.03 -0.86
CA VAL A 99 12.02 -12.97 -1.70
C VAL A 99 11.00 -11.84 -1.69
N LEU A 100 11.44 -10.66 -1.27
CA LEU A 100 10.61 -9.45 -1.26
C LEU A 100 10.97 -8.60 -2.48
N VAL A 101 9.96 -8.04 -3.13
CA VAL A 101 10.14 -6.87 -4.01
C VAL A 101 9.58 -5.69 -3.26
N ASN A 102 10.44 -4.74 -2.92
CA ASN A 102 10.10 -3.57 -2.11
C ASN A 102 10.14 -2.32 -2.98
N ASN A 103 9.06 -1.57 -2.98
CA ASN A 103 8.98 -0.27 -3.62
C ASN A 103 9.71 0.79 -2.80
N HIS A 104 10.15 1.84 -3.48
CA HIS A 104 10.72 3.03 -2.87
C HIS A 104 10.01 4.26 -3.42
N GLU A 105 9.16 4.86 -2.62
CA GLU A 105 8.32 6.01 -2.98
C GLU A 105 9.15 7.30 -3.00
N ILE A 106 10.02 7.41 -3.97
CA ILE A 106 10.96 8.52 -4.12
C ILE A 106 10.51 9.43 -5.25
N GLY A 107 9.97 10.58 -4.89
CA GLY A 107 9.51 11.62 -5.83
C GLY A 107 10.31 12.92 -5.77
N GLY A 108 11.09 13.13 -4.71
CA GLY A 108 11.78 14.38 -4.41
C GLY A 108 13.30 14.23 -4.20
N ASP A 109 13.77 14.82 -3.12
CA ASP A 109 15.19 14.90 -2.75
C ASP A 109 15.52 14.00 -1.54
N GLU A 110 14.84 12.86 -1.41
CA GLU A 110 15.09 11.85 -0.41
C GLU A 110 16.58 11.46 -0.41
N PRO A 111 17.20 11.23 0.77
CA PRO A 111 18.65 11.14 0.88
C PRO A 111 19.27 9.95 0.14
N TYR A 112 18.53 8.85 0.02
CA TYR A 112 19.04 7.61 -0.59
C TYR A 112 18.13 7.18 -1.75
N PRO A 113 18.38 7.65 -3.00
CA PRO A 113 17.60 7.22 -4.17
C PRO A 113 17.88 5.76 -4.54
N VAL A 114 16.99 5.17 -5.31
CA VAL A 114 17.27 3.89 -5.97
C VAL A 114 18.40 4.10 -6.99
N PRO A 115 19.54 3.38 -6.85
CA PRO A 115 20.67 3.56 -7.74
C PRO A 115 20.33 3.27 -9.21
N ALA A 116 20.59 4.23 -10.09
CA ALA A 116 20.46 4.02 -11.53
C ALA A 116 21.54 3.03 -12.01
N LEU A 117 21.11 1.91 -12.56
CA LEU A 117 21.99 0.86 -13.07
C LEU A 117 21.75 0.62 -14.56
N PRO A 118 22.80 0.37 -15.35
CA PRO A 118 22.67 0.05 -16.77
C PRO A 118 21.69 -1.11 -17.01
N GLY A 119 20.77 -0.92 -17.93
CA GLY A 119 19.76 -1.89 -18.30
C GLY A 119 18.57 -2.01 -17.31
N LEU A 120 18.66 -1.51 -16.08
CA LEU A 120 17.58 -1.57 -15.11
C LEU A 120 16.88 -0.21 -14.89
N THR A 121 17.29 0.83 -15.59
CA THR A 121 16.80 2.20 -15.40
C THR A 121 15.83 2.58 -16.51
N TYR A 122 14.59 2.94 -16.13
CA TYR A 122 13.57 3.45 -17.05
C TYR A 122 13.89 4.88 -17.47
N ASP A 123 13.94 5.81 -16.53
CA ASP A 123 14.30 7.22 -16.73
C ASP A 123 15.45 7.62 -15.81
N PRO A 124 16.62 8.00 -16.32
CA PRO A 124 17.72 8.43 -15.47
C PRO A 124 17.45 9.76 -14.72
N GLY A 125 16.39 10.49 -15.08
CA GLY A 125 15.96 11.70 -14.37
C GLY A 125 15.10 11.42 -13.14
N ALA A 126 14.55 10.21 -13.00
CA ALA A 126 13.75 9.81 -11.85
C ALA A 126 14.61 9.05 -10.82
N ARG A 127 14.16 9.02 -9.56
CA ARG A 127 14.97 8.55 -8.41
C ARG A 127 14.34 7.36 -7.66
N GLY A 128 13.08 7.02 -7.98
CA GLY A 128 12.36 5.88 -7.43
C GLY A 128 12.74 4.56 -8.09
N GLY A 129 12.07 3.51 -7.67
CA GLY A 129 12.28 2.16 -8.17
C GLY A 129 11.91 1.09 -7.18
N THR A 130 12.44 -0.11 -7.42
CA THR A 130 12.27 -1.26 -6.56
C THR A 130 13.58 -1.93 -6.22
N THR A 131 13.70 -2.46 -5.00
CA THR A 131 14.74 -3.41 -4.63
C THR A 131 14.15 -4.80 -4.43
N THR A 132 14.98 -5.82 -4.64
CA THR A 132 14.65 -7.20 -4.29
C THR A 132 15.50 -7.61 -3.09
N ILE A 133 14.84 -8.10 -2.01
CA ILE A 133 15.47 -8.52 -0.77
C ILE A 133 15.26 -10.02 -0.59
N GLU A 134 16.33 -10.78 -0.50
CA GLU A 134 16.26 -12.19 -0.11
C GLU A 134 16.41 -12.34 1.41
N VAL A 135 15.51 -13.06 2.02
CA VAL A 135 15.51 -13.34 3.46
C VAL A 135 15.46 -14.84 3.74
N ASP A 136 16.08 -15.25 4.83
CA ASP A 136 15.99 -16.63 5.30
C ASP A 136 14.62 -16.90 5.96
N ARG A 137 14.39 -18.16 6.37
CA ARG A 137 13.15 -18.59 7.04
C ARG A 137 12.91 -17.92 8.42
N HIS A 138 13.89 -17.18 8.93
CA HIS A 138 13.81 -16.45 10.18
C HIS A 138 13.65 -14.94 9.97
N GLY A 139 13.40 -14.51 8.73
CA GLY A 139 13.27 -13.09 8.37
C GLY A 139 14.60 -12.34 8.31
N ARG A 140 15.76 -13.02 8.39
CA ARG A 140 17.06 -12.34 8.32
C ARG A 140 17.46 -12.13 6.86
N ARG A 141 17.89 -10.90 6.56
CA ARG A 141 18.36 -10.49 5.25
C ARG A 141 19.59 -11.30 4.82
N LEU A 142 19.56 -11.82 3.61
CA LEU A 142 20.67 -12.51 2.95
C LEU A 142 21.39 -11.60 1.95
N ARG A 143 20.62 -10.89 1.12
CA ARG A 143 21.11 -9.89 0.18
C ARG A 143 19.99 -8.94 -0.24
N GLU A 144 20.37 -7.80 -0.82
CA GLU A 144 19.46 -6.85 -1.46
C GLU A 144 20.11 -6.28 -2.71
N TYR A 145 19.31 -6.08 -3.76
CA TYR A 145 19.77 -5.53 -5.03
C TYR A 145 18.66 -4.77 -5.74
N VAL A 146 19.04 -3.80 -6.59
CA VAL A 146 18.08 -3.07 -7.43
C VAL A 146 17.44 -4.01 -8.44
N SER A 147 16.14 -4.01 -8.56
CA SER A 147 15.38 -4.76 -9.55
C SER A 147 14.85 -3.90 -10.70
N VAL A 148 14.36 -2.69 -10.41
CA VAL A 148 14.01 -1.64 -11.38
C VAL A 148 14.40 -0.30 -10.78
N ALA A 149 14.92 0.60 -11.61
CA ALA A 149 15.28 1.98 -11.22
C ALA A 149 14.72 3.00 -12.20
N GLY A 150 14.73 4.28 -11.81
CA GLY A 150 14.31 5.36 -12.67
C GLY A 150 12.83 5.40 -12.94
N THR A 151 12.03 4.87 -12.04
CA THR A 151 10.60 5.13 -11.90
C THR A 151 10.38 6.24 -10.87
N HIS A 152 9.17 6.73 -10.74
CA HIS A 152 8.87 7.93 -9.97
C HIS A 152 7.73 7.67 -8.99
N ASN A 153 7.99 7.89 -7.69
CA ASN A 153 6.98 7.79 -6.63
C ASN A 153 6.30 6.41 -6.63
N ASN A 154 7.10 5.35 -6.46
CA ASN A 154 6.57 3.99 -6.40
C ASN A 154 5.94 3.75 -5.02
N CYS A 155 4.63 3.87 -4.93
CA CYS A 155 3.86 3.63 -3.71
C CYS A 155 3.53 2.14 -3.53
N ALA A 156 2.33 1.69 -3.79
CA ALA A 156 1.97 0.30 -3.66
C ALA A 156 2.06 -0.49 -4.99
N GLY A 157 1.29 -1.53 -5.11
CA GLY A 157 1.29 -2.42 -6.26
C GLY A 157 0.48 -3.69 -6.02
N GLY A 158 0.87 -4.81 -6.67
CA GLY A 158 0.20 -6.09 -6.43
C GLY A 158 0.92 -7.30 -7.01
N ILE A 159 0.64 -8.46 -6.41
CA ILE A 159 1.17 -9.74 -6.83
C ILE A 159 0.34 -10.32 -7.96
N THR A 160 1.00 -10.75 -9.04
CA THR A 160 0.32 -11.47 -10.11
C THR A 160 0.17 -12.96 -9.80
N PRO A 161 -0.82 -13.64 -10.35
CA PRO A 161 -1.00 -15.09 -10.19
C PRO A 161 0.17 -15.94 -10.72
N TRP A 162 1.00 -15.36 -11.59
CA TRP A 162 2.18 -16.01 -12.17
C TRP A 162 3.50 -15.67 -11.46
N GLY A 163 3.39 -14.97 -10.29
CA GLY A 163 4.52 -14.75 -9.38
C GLY A 163 5.46 -13.63 -9.80
N THR A 164 4.93 -12.53 -10.34
CA THR A 164 5.62 -11.26 -10.51
C THR A 164 4.97 -10.18 -9.65
N TRP A 165 5.68 -9.09 -9.41
CA TRP A 165 5.19 -7.88 -8.76
C TRP A 165 4.83 -6.83 -9.82
N LEU A 166 3.71 -6.14 -9.63
CA LEU A 166 3.35 -4.95 -10.38
C LEU A 166 3.58 -3.74 -9.47
N THR A 167 4.58 -2.92 -9.78
CA THR A 167 4.87 -1.68 -9.06
C THR A 167 4.17 -0.50 -9.71
N CYS A 168 3.57 0.37 -8.93
CA CYS A 168 2.76 1.49 -9.36
C CYS A 168 3.50 2.81 -9.20
N GLU A 169 3.44 3.67 -10.20
CA GLU A 169 3.89 5.07 -10.09
C GLU A 169 2.70 5.96 -9.71
N GLU A 170 2.72 6.52 -8.52
CA GLU A 170 1.70 7.45 -8.02
C GLU A 170 2.01 8.88 -8.49
N THR A 171 1.87 9.11 -9.78
CA THR A 171 2.17 10.41 -10.37
C THR A 171 1.51 10.59 -11.74
N GLU A 172 1.35 11.83 -12.17
CA GLU A 172 1.04 12.19 -13.56
C GLU A 172 2.18 12.99 -14.20
N GLN A 173 3.43 12.84 -13.73
CA GLN A 173 4.60 13.58 -14.19
C GLN A 173 4.84 13.35 -15.68
N ARG A 174 4.95 14.45 -16.44
CA ARG A 174 5.33 14.41 -17.86
C ARG A 174 6.84 14.59 -18.02
N ALA A 175 7.32 14.12 -19.16
CA ALA A 175 8.67 14.47 -19.61
C ALA A 175 8.87 16.00 -19.61
N GLY A 176 10.01 16.43 -19.08
CA GLY A 176 10.37 17.83 -18.92
C GLY A 176 11.21 18.06 -17.65
N GLY A 177 11.99 19.14 -17.65
CA GLY A 177 12.94 19.38 -16.57
C GLY A 177 13.99 18.28 -16.47
N ARG A 178 14.04 17.59 -15.33
CA ARG A 178 14.95 16.45 -15.12
C ARG A 178 14.44 15.14 -15.74
N TYR A 179 13.14 15.00 -15.98
CA TYR A 179 12.52 13.78 -16.48
C TYR A 179 12.61 13.71 -18.01
N LEU A 180 13.14 12.60 -18.52
CA LEU A 180 13.32 12.37 -19.96
C LEU A 180 12.12 11.61 -20.56
N LYS A 181 11.30 11.00 -19.71
CA LYS A 181 10.12 10.21 -20.08
C LYS A 181 8.89 10.65 -19.32
N ASP A 182 7.71 10.24 -19.81
CA ASP A 182 6.46 10.34 -19.07
C ASP A 182 6.41 9.25 -17.99
N HIS A 183 5.78 9.56 -16.86
CA HIS A 183 5.54 8.70 -15.71
C HIS A 183 4.05 8.58 -15.43
N GLY A 184 3.69 7.78 -14.42
CA GLY A 184 2.32 7.44 -14.06
C GLY A 184 1.88 6.11 -14.67
N TYR A 185 2.78 5.15 -14.64
CA TYR A 185 2.58 3.80 -15.19
C TYR A 185 2.81 2.71 -14.14
N VAL A 186 2.39 1.51 -14.51
CA VAL A 186 2.70 0.27 -13.78
C VAL A 186 3.84 -0.44 -14.50
N PHE A 187 4.76 -1.07 -13.74
CA PHE A 187 5.84 -1.90 -14.28
C PHE A 187 5.79 -3.31 -13.70
N GLU A 188 6.10 -4.33 -14.51
CA GLU A 188 6.19 -5.71 -14.06
C GLU A 188 7.63 -6.04 -13.64
N VAL A 189 7.79 -6.60 -12.43
CA VAL A 189 9.08 -6.99 -11.84
C VAL A 189 9.08 -8.51 -11.57
N ASP A 190 10.02 -9.26 -12.15
CA ASP A 190 10.25 -10.65 -11.77
C ASP A 190 11.15 -10.71 -10.52
N PRO A 191 10.67 -11.27 -9.39
CA PRO A 191 11.42 -11.32 -8.14
C PRO A 191 12.60 -12.30 -8.18
N HIS A 192 12.63 -13.23 -9.15
CA HIS A 192 13.60 -14.34 -9.20
C HIS A 192 14.57 -14.23 -10.36
N ASP A 193 14.23 -13.48 -11.39
CA ASP A 193 15.08 -13.30 -12.56
C ASP A 193 15.32 -11.81 -12.83
N ARG A 194 16.45 -11.30 -12.31
CA ARG A 194 16.86 -9.91 -12.52
C ARG A 194 17.05 -9.57 -13.99
N SER A 195 17.44 -10.55 -14.83
CA SER A 195 17.64 -10.32 -16.27
C SER A 195 16.32 -10.07 -17.01
N ALA A 196 15.20 -10.60 -16.48
CA ALA A 196 13.86 -10.31 -16.99
C ALA A 196 13.41 -8.86 -16.75
N ASN A 197 14.03 -8.15 -15.82
CA ASN A 197 13.72 -6.76 -15.48
C ASN A 197 14.53 -5.75 -16.32
N THR A 198 15.42 -6.20 -17.19
CA THR A 198 16.22 -5.31 -18.05
C THR A 198 15.34 -4.56 -19.05
N ASP A 199 15.74 -3.33 -19.36
CA ASP A 199 14.98 -2.40 -20.21
C ASP A 199 13.52 -2.25 -19.74
N PRO A 200 13.27 -1.66 -18.55
CA PRO A 200 11.94 -1.58 -17.96
C PRO A 200 10.91 -0.98 -18.92
N VAL A 201 9.78 -1.66 -19.10
CA VAL A 201 8.71 -1.29 -20.03
C VAL A 201 7.47 -0.88 -19.26
N PRO A 202 6.96 0.36 -19.43
CA PRO A 202 5.71 0.78 -18.84
C PRO A 202 4.54 0.01 -19.44
N LEU A 203 3.63 -0.48 -18.59
CA LEU A 203 2.41 -1.15 -19.00
C LEU A 203 1.33 -0.12 -19.39
N ALA A 204 1.61 0.69 -20.42
CA ALA A 204 0.79 1.83 -20.81
C ALA A 204 -0.67 1.48 -21.12
N PHE A 205 -0.97 0.22 -21.44
CA PHE A 205 -2.34 -0.25 -21.64
C PHE A 205 -3.19 -0.27 -20.36
N LEU A 206 -2.57 -0.18 -19.16
CA LEU A 206 -3.25 0.00 -17.88
C LEU A 206 -3.65 1.45 -17.60
N GLY A 207 -3.26 2.37 -18.47
CA GLY A 207 -3.51 3.80 -18.35
C GLY A 207 -2.32 4.58 -17.79
N ARG A 208 -2.39 5.90 -17.90
CA ARG A 208 -1.42 6.83 -17.33
C ARG A 208 -2.14 7.79 -16.37
N TYR A 209 -1.98 7.56 -15.09
CA TYR A 209 -2.57 8.33 -13.98
C TYR A 209 -1.78 8.05 -12.70
N SER A 210 -2.18 8.65 -11.59
CA SER A 210 -1.59 8.41 -10.26
C SER A 210 -1.99 7.02 -9.77
N HIS A 211 -1.23 6.00 -10.19
CA HIS A 211 -1.49 4.61 -9.79
C HIS A 211 -1.08 4.39 -8.36
N GLU A 212 -2.01 3.88 -7.54
CA GLU A 212 -1.72 3.49 -6.16
C GLU A 212 -1.44 1.99 -6.08
N ALA A 213 -2.43 1.16 -6.29
CA ALA A 213 -2.30 -0.28 -6.14
C ALA A 213 -3.02 -1.08 -7.22
N VAL A 214 -2.72 -2.38 -7.27
CA VAL A 214 -3.40 -3.31 -8.19
C VAL A 214 -3.78 -4.61 -7.49
N ALA A 215 -4.93 -5.18 -7.89
CA ALA A 215 -5.34 -6.53 -7.54
C ALA A 215 -5.58 -7.34 -8.82
N VAL A 216 -4.97 -8.51 -8.94
CA VAL A 216 -5.04 -9.34 -10.17
C VAL A 216 -5.92 -10.56 -9.96
N ASP A 217 -6.97 -10.70 -10.76
CA ASP A 217 -7.85 -11.87 -10.76
C ASP A 217 -7.12 -13.10 -11.33
N PRO A 218 -6.91 -14.16 -10.56
CA PRO A 218 -6.19 -15.35 -11.02
C PRO A 218 -6.93 -16.17 -12.07
N TYR A 219 -8.23 -15.93 -12.26
CA TYR A 219 -9.08 -16.70 -13.18
C TYR A 219 -9.26 -16.01 -14.53
N THR A 220 -9.52 -14.72 -14.51
CA THR A 220 -9.76 -13.92 -15.71
C THR A 220 -8.55 -13.14 -16.18
N HIS A 221 -7.54 -13.01 -15.31
CA HIS A 221 -6.37 -12.14 -15.46
C HIS A 221 -6.74 -10.65 -15.60
N SER A 222 -7.96 -10.28 -15.25
CA SER A 222 -8.32 -8.86 -15.11
C SER A 222 -7.52 -8.21 -14.00
N ILE A 223 -7.15 -6.96 -14.20
CA ILE A 223 -6.40 -6.16 -13.22
C ILE A 223 -7.31 -5.04 -12.74
N TYR A 224 -7.49 -4.93 -11.45
CA TYR A 224 -8.23 -3.86 -10.78
C TYR A 224 -7.23 -2.89 -10.20
N LEU A 225 -7.45 -1.58 -10.37
CA LEU A 225 -6.47 -0.55 -10.07
C LEU A 225 -7.12 0.60 -9.32
N THR A 226 -6.41 1.15 -8.36
CA THR A 226 -6.78 2.35 -7.62
C THR A 226 -6.02 3.57 -8.15
N GLU A 227 -6.66 4.75 -8.11
CA GLU A 227 -6.06 6.05 -8.42
C GLU A 227 -6.18 6.94 -7.19
N ASP A 228 -5.06 7.28 -6.52
CA ASP A 228 -5.10 8.37 -5.55
C ASP A 228 -5.00 9.71 -6.26
N ALA A 229 -6.08 10.44 -6.21
CA ALA A 229 -6.16 11.74 -6.83
C ALA A 229 -7.28 12.60 -6.28
N SER A 230 -7.12 13.91 -6.43
CA SER A 230 -8.12 14.92 -6.09
C SER A 230 -8.29 15.94 -7.22
N GLY A 231 -9.42 16.63 -7.22
CA GLY A 231 -9.76 17.67 -8.18
C GLY A 231 -9.91 17.24 -9.65
N PRO A 232 -10.86 16.35 -9.99
CA PRO A 232 -11.80 15.57 -9.19
C PRO A 232 -11.13 14.37 -8.52
N ASN A 233 -11.85 13.74 -7.58
CA ASN A 233 -11.37 12.54 -6.89
C ASN A 233 -11.13 11.37 -7.82
N GLY A 234 -10.26 10.48 -7.36
CA GLY A 234 -9.79 9.31 -8.10
C GLY A 234 -10.87 8.29 -8.44
N LEU A 235 -10.51 7.36 -9.28
CA LEU A 235 -11.39 6.32 -9.82
C LEU A 235 -10.82 4.92 -9.55
N TYR A 236 -11.72 3.96 -9.40
CA TYR A 236 -11.38 2.54 -9.38
C TYR A 236 -11.55 1.98 -10.79
N PHE A 237 -10.48 1.36 -11.31
CA PHE A 237 -10.46 0.88 -12.69
C PHE A 237 -10.43 -0.64 -12.77
N ARG A 238 -10.82 -1.16 -13.93
CA ARG A 238 -10.61 -2.54 -14.36
C ARG A 238 -9.99 -2.55 -15.74
N TRP A 239 -8.82 -3.17 -15.85
CA TRP A 239 -8.32 -3.61 -17.14
C TRP A 239 -8.81 -5.03 -17.44
N THR A 240 -9.37 -5.22 -18.62
CA THR A 240 -9.79 -6.53 -19.13
C THR A 240 -8.82 -6.96 -20.21
N PRO A 241 -8.16 -8.13 -20.08
CA PRO A 241 -7.19 -8.58 -21.06
C PRO A 241 -7.83 -8.85 -22.43
N PRO A 242 -7.02 -8.77 -23.52
CA PRO A 242 -7.50 -9.12 -24.84
C PRO A 242 -7.84 -10.61 -24.93
N PRO A 243 -8.75 -11.02 -25.86
CA PRO A 243 -9.07 -12.43 -26.07
C PRO A 243 -7.82 -13.29 -26.29
N GLY A 244 -7.76 -14.41 -25.60
CA GLY A 244 -6.63 -15.36 -25.70
C GLY A 244 -5.40 -15.01 -24.85
N PHE A 245 -5.43 -13.95 -24.08
CA PHE A 245 -4.39 -13.67 -23.08
C PHE A 245 -4.40 -14.77 -22.00
N ARG A 246 -3.24 -15.33 -21.69
CA ARG A 246 -3.12 -16.46 -20.76
C ARG A 246 -2.38 -16.14 -19.46
N GLY A 247 -1.91 -14.90 -19.30
CA GLY A 247 -0.99 -14.56 -18.21
C GLY A 247 0.38 -15.21 -18.38
N GLY A 248 1.18 -15.14 -17.33
CA GLY A 248 2.55 -15.69 -17.29
C GLY A 248 3.60 -14.60 -17.16
N LYS A 249 4.76 -14.97 -16.63
CA LYS A 249 5.90 -14.07 -16.45
C LYS A 249 6.29 -13.40 -17.75
N GLY A 250 6.39 -12.06 -17.74
CA GLY A 250 6.69 -11.26 -18.92
C GLY A 250 5.56 -11.14 -19.96
N ALA A 251 4.39 -11.75 -19.73
CA ALA A 251 3.28 -11.70 -20.68
C ALA A 251 2.69 -10.28 -20.80
N LEU A 252 2.61 -9.54 -19.70
CA LEU A 252 2.16 -8.14 -19.70
C LEU A 252 3.18 -7.25 -20.44
N ARG A 253 4.46 -7.44 -20.16
CA ARG A 253 5.55 -6.73 -20.85
C ARG A 253 5.52 -7.00 -22.36
N ALA A 254 5.38 -8.27 -22.77
CA ALA A 254 5.26 -8.62 -24.18
C ALA A 254 4.03 -8.00 -24.84
N LEU A 255 2.92 -7.86 -24.10
CA LEU A 255 1.72 -7.16 -24.56
C LEU A 255 1.98 -5.67 -24.76
N ALA A 256 2.68 -5.02 -23.83
CA ALA A 256 3.02 -3.59 -23.90
C ALA A 256 3.96 -3.24 -25.06
N GLN A 257 4.79 -4.19 -25.51
CA GLN A 257 5.73 -4.01 -26.62
C GLN A 257 5.13 -4.25 -28.01
N ARG A 258 3.83 -4.60 -28.11
CA ARG A 258 3.18 -4.80 -29.41
C ARG A 258 3.00 -3.48 -30.15
N PRO A 259 3.27 -3.44 -31.49
CA PRO A 259 3.16 -2.20 -32.27
C PRO A 259 1.73 -1.63 -32.37
N ASP A 260 0.74 -2.49 -32.22
CA ASP A 260 -0.68 -2.17 -32.40
C ASP A 260 -1.39 -2.02 -31.05
N GLY A 261 -1.12 -0.95 -30.34
CA GLY A 261 -1.68 -0.67 -28.99
C GLY A 261 -3.20 -0.87 -28.82
N GLY A 262 -3.97 -1.04 -29.91
CA GLY A 262 -5.41 -1.27 -29.85
C GLY A 262 -5.83 -2.68 -29.43
N THR A 263 -4.96 -3.68 -29.49
CA THR A 263 -5.24 -5.08 -29.09
C THR A 263 -4.80 -5.41 -27.65
N ALA A 264 -4.36 -4.43 -26.89
CA ALA A 264 -3.84 -4.62 -25.53
C ALA A 264 -4.94 -4.62 -24.44
N GLY A 265 -6.15 -5.07 -24.74
CA GLY A 265 -7.28 -5.08 -23.81
C GLY A 265 -7.98 -3.75 -23.66
N SER A 266 -8.95 -3.67 -22.76
CA SER A 266 -9.74 -2.45 -22.48
C SER A 266 -9.60 -2.02 -21.02
N LEU A 267 -9.53 -0.71 -20.78
CA LEU A 267 -9.54 -0.10 -19.46
C LEU A 267 -10.89 0.60 -19.24
N ALA A 268 -11.52 0.37 -18.09
CA ALA A 268 -12.83 0.95 -17.76
C ALA A 268 -12.87 1.41 -16.29
N ALA A 269 -13.57 2.51 -16.04
CA ALA A 269 -13.81 3.06 -14.71
C ALA A 269 -15.09 2.49 -14.09
N MET A 270 -15.11 2.37 -12.76
CA MET A 270 -16.24 1.85 -12.00
C MET A 270 -17.41 2.85 -11.98
N ARG A 271 -18.63 2.32 -12.16
CA ARG A 271 -19.89 3.00 -11.93
C ARG A 271 -20.75 2.17 -10.98
N CYS A 272 -21.09 2.69 -9.83
CA CYS A 272 -21.92 2.03 -8.83
C CYS A 272 -23.40 2.44 -8.94
N LEU A 273 -24.28 1.47 -8.69
CA LEU A 273 -25.73 1.67 -8.66
C LEU A 273 -26.32 1.10 -7.37
N HIS A 274 -27.17 1.88 -6.72
CA HIS A 274 -28.02 1.46 -5.61
C HIS A 274 -29.48 1.44 -6.09
N GLY A 275 -30.06 0.23 -6.28
CA GLY A 275 -31.29 0.09 -7.07
C GLY A 275 -31.05 0.56 -8.51
N ASP A 276 -31.84 1.54 -8.94
CA ASP A 276 -31.70 2.20 -10.25
C ASP A 276 -30.96 3.55 -10.15
N GLY A 277 -30.65 4.01 -8.93
CA GLY A 277 -29.94 5.27 -8.67
C GLY A 277 -28.43 5.12 -8.83
N HIS A 278 -27.79 6.12 -9.44
CA HIS A 278 -26.35 6.22 -9.54
C HIS A 278 -25.74 6.66 -8.18
N VAL A 279 -24.64 6.05 -7.78
CA VAL A 279 -23.84 6.46 -6.61
C VAL A 279 -22.65 7.26 -7.15
N ALA A 280 -22.64 8.55 -6.89
CA ALA A 280 -21.60 9.45 -7.40
C ALA A 280 -20.28 9.33 -6.63
N ASP A 281 -20.35 9.07 -5.31
CA ASP A 281 -19.19 9.00 -4.42
C ASP A 281 -19.35 7.84 -3.44
N LEU A 282 -18.31 7.00 -3.29
CA LEU A 282 -18.31 5.88 -2.34
C LEU A 282 -18.30 6.36 -0.87
N SER A 283 -17.76 7.53 -0.60
CA SER A 283 -17.69 8.09 0.76
C SER A 283 -19.06 8.36 1.40
N GLU A 284 -20.14 8.42 0.59
CA GLU A 284 -21.51 8.54 1.10
C GLU A 284 -21.98 7.30 1.88
N ALA A 285 -21.35 6.16 1.71
CA ALA A 285 -21.71 4.92 2.38
C ALA A 285 -21.07 4.86 3.77
N THR A 286 -21.88 4.87 4.83
CA THR A 286 -21.40 4.86 6.23
C THR A 286 -21.74 3.58 7.00
N THR A 287 -22.43 2.62 6.37
CA THR A 287 -22.88 1.40 7.04
C THR A 287 -22.19 0.16 6.45
N PRO A 288 -21.36 -0.57 7.21
CA PRO A 288 -20.79 -1.84 6.77
C PRO A 288 -21.89 -2.81 6.28
N GLY A 289 -21.61 -3.52 5.19
CA GLY A 289 -22.59 -4.35 4.49
C GLY A 289 -23.34 -3.62 3.37
N THR A 290 -23.23 -2.28 3.26
CA THR A 290 -23.74 -1.54 2.09
C THR A 290 -23.19 -2.14 0.82
N ARG A 291 -24.08 -2.42 -0.14
CA ARG A 291 -23.72 -3.08 -1.40
C ARG A 291 -24.26 -2.33 -2.58
N TYR A 292 -23.39 -2.12 -3.58
CA TYR A 292 -23.73 -1.51 -4.85
C TYR A 292 -23.49 -2.49 -5.99
N ARG A 293 -24.34 -2.44 -7.02
CA ARG A 293 -24.11 -3.12 -8.30
C ARG A 293 -23.12 -2.31 -9.11
N VAL A 294 -22.16 -2.98 -9.74
CA VAL A 294 -21.09 -2.34 -10.52
C VAL A 294 -21.36 -2.49 -12.01
N GLN A 295 -21.17 -1.40 -12.73
CA GLN A 295 -21.01 -1.32 -14.18
C GLN A 295 -19.62 -0.73 -14.47
N TRP A 296 -19.15 -0.94 -15.70
CA TRP A 296 -17.84 -0.45 -16.14
C TRP A 296 -18.01 0.45 -17.34
N VAL A 297 -17.43 1.64 -17.27
CA VAL A 297 -17.48 2.69 -18.30
C VAL A 297 -16.08 2.77 -18.93
N GLU A 298 -16.01 2.56 -20.25
CA GLU A 298 -14.73 2.54 -20.95
C GLU A 298 -14.01 3.89 -20.85
N VAL A 299 -12.70 3.85 -20.64
CA VAL A 299 -11.82 5.04 -20.60
C VAL A 299 -11.58 5.51 -22.02
N PRO A 300 -11.94 6.77 -22.37
CA PRO A 300 -11.82 7.27 -23.73
C PRO A 300 -10.38 7.38 -24.23
N ASP A 301 -9.47 7.91 -23.39
CA ASP A 301 -8.03 8.05 -23.67
C ASP A 301 -7.21 7.62 -22.46
N ARG A 302 -6.87 6.33 -22.40
CA ARG A 302 -6.06 5.77 -21.30
C ARG A 302 -4.64 6.34 -21.21
N ASP A 303 -4.09 6.86 -22.31
CA ASP A 303 -2.76 7.46 -22.32
C ASP A 303 -2.76 8.89 -21.75
N ALA A 304 -3.95 9.44 -21.42
CA ALA A 304 -4.13 10.79 -20.88
C ALA A 304 -3.35 11.84 -21.66
N ARG A 305 -3.41 11.79 -23.02
CA ARG A 305 -2.61 12.65 -23.90
C ARG A 305 -2.89 14.14 -23.73
N THR A 306 -4.12 14.47 -23.39
CA THR A 306 -4.57 15.87 -23.25
C THR A 306 -4.99 16.22 -21.83
N VAL A 307 -5.73 15.32 -21.17
CA VAL A 307 -6.24 15.51 -19.81
C VAL A 307 -6.09 14.21 -19.02
N SER A 308 -5.96 14.32 -17.69
CA SER A 308 -5.93 13.17 -16.80
C SER A 308 -7.11 12.23 -17.03
N VAL A 309 -6.93 10.93 -16.86
CA VAL A 309 -7.97 9.92 -17.11
C VAL A 309 -9.25 10.26 -16.34
N ARG A 310 -9.16 10.58 -15.04
CA ARG A 310 -10.31 10.93 -14.19
C ARG A 310 -11.08 12.17 -14.66
N LYS A 311 -10.43 13.08 -15.39
CA LYS A 311 -11.06 14.32 -15.91
C LYS A 311 -11.80 14.12 -17.24
N GLN A 312 -11.73 12.92 -17.81
CA GLN A 312 -12.44 12.58 -19.05
C GLN A 312 -13.91 12.19 -18.78
N PHE A 313 -14.29 12.07 -17.50
CA PHE A 313 -15.63 11.69 -17.06
C PHE A 313 -16.29 12.80 -16.26
N THR A 314 -17.61 12.89 -16.38
CA THR A 314 -18.46 13.63 -15.46
C THR A 314 -18.82 12.75 -14.25
N ASP A 315 -19.22 13.38 -13.14
CA ASP A 315 -19.65 12.66 -11.93
C ASP A 315 -20.96 11.87 -12.13
N ALA A 316 -21.70 12.13 -13.21
CA ALA A 316 -22.87 11.34 -13.59
C ALA A 316 -22.53 10.04 -14.33
N GLU A 317 -21.32 9.90 -14.84
CA GLU A 317 -20.89 8.73 -15.64
C GLU A 317 -20.19 7.68 -14.80
N VAL A 318 -19.45 8.08 -13.77
CA VAL A 318 -18.59 7.18 -12.96
C VAL A 318 -18.85 7.38 -11.48
N THR A 319 -18.39 6.46 -10.66
CA THR A 319 -18.37 6.59 -9.19
C THR A 319 -16.98 6.97 -8.75
N ARG A 320 -16.87 8.09 -8.05
CA ARG A 320 -15.61 8.55 -7.48
C ARG A 320 -15.39 8.00 -6.08
N SER A 321 -14.17 8.10 -5.62
CA SER A 321 -13.83 7.85 -4.22
C SER A 321 -12.76 8.83 -3.75
N ARG A 322 -12.76 9.07 -2.46
CA ARG A 322 -11.77 9.88 -1.78
C ARG A 322 -10.56 9.04 -1.50
N LYS A 323 -9.35 9.54 -1.85
CA LYS A 323 -8.09 8.88 -1.50
C LYS A 323 -8.16 7.35 -1.64
N LEU A 324 -8.26 6.85 -2.88
CA LEU A 324 -8.17 5.43 -3.16
C LEU A 324 -6.74 4.96 -3.03
N GLU A 325 -6.50 4.06 -2.11
CA GLU A 325 -5.19 3.58 -1.71
C GLU A 325 -5.00 2.10 -2.09
N GLY A 326 -4.40 1.32 -1.18
CA GLY A 326 -4.03 -0.07 -1.38
C GLY A 326 -5.13 -0.98 -1.92
N ALA A 327 -4.75 -1.99 -2.67
CA ALA A 327 -5.64 -3.04 -3.15
C ALA A 327 -4.97 -4.41 -3.06
N TRP A 328 -5.79 -5.46 -2.82
CA TRP A 328 -5.29 -6.83 -2.73
C TRP A 328 -6.33 -7.84 -3.19
N TRP A 329 -5.88 -8.89 -3.90
CA TRP A 329 -6.75 -9.99 -4.27
C TRP A 329 -6.84 -11.03 -3.15
N GLY A 330 -8.04 -11.38 -2.74
CA GLY A 330 -8.32 -12.43 -1.76
C GLY A 330 -9.80 -12.78 -1.73
N ASP A 331 -10.15 -13.90 -1.12
CA ASP A 331 -11.55 -14.35 -0.93
C ASP A 331 -12.39 -14.40 -2.22
N GLY A 332 -11.73 -14.53 -3.38
CA GLY A 332 -12.35 -14.58 -4.70
C GLY A 332 -12.78 -13.22 -5.26
N GLY A 333 -12.23 -12.13 -4.74
CA GLY A 333 -12.47 -10.76 -5.20
C GLY A 333 -11.30 -9.83 -4.87
N ALA A 334 -11.48 -8.56 -5.15
CA ALA A 334 -10.50 -7.51 -4.89
C ALA A 334 -10.93 -6.65 -3.70
N TYR A 335 -10.12 -6.60 -2.66
CA TYR A 335 -10.20 -5.57 -1.62
C TYR A 335 -9.54 -4.29 -2.13
N PHE A 336 -10.06 -3.15 -1.73
CA PHE A 336 -9.42 -1.85 -1.92
C PHE A 336 -9.81 -0.89 -0.80
N VAL A 337 -8.97 0.11 -0.59
CA VAL A 337 -9.06 1.06 0.52
C VAL A 337 -9.41 2.45 -0.02
N ALA A 338 -10.14 3.22 0.77
CA ALA A 338 -10.34 4.66 0.63
C ALA A 338 -9.99 5.30 1.98
N SER A 339 -8.93 6.12 2.04
CA SER A 339 -8.29 6.43 3.31
C SER A 339 -9.06 7.43 4.18
N TYR A 340 -9.79 8.37 3.63
CA TYR A 340 -10.64 9.24 4.45
C TYR A 340 -11.66 10.04 3.63
N ALA A 341 -12.64 10.64 4.34
CA ALA A 341 -13.54 11.68 3.85
C ALA A 341 -13.80 12.68 4.97
N ARG A 342 -13.49 13.96 4.78
CA ARG A 342 -13.62 15.04 5.76
C ARG A 342 -14.43 16.20 5.19
N HIS A 343 -15.05 17.05 6.04
CA HIS A 343 -15.85 18.20 5.60
C HIS A 343 -15.10 19.19 4.73
N ASP A 344 -13.81 19.35 4.98
CA ASP A 344 -12.96 20.27 4.23
C ASP A 344 -12.67 19.79 2.79
N ASP A 345 -12.91 18.52 2.50
CA ASP A 345 -12.78 17.94 1.14
C ASP A 345 -14.10 17.91 0.37
N GLY A 346 -15.20 18.38 0.99
CA GLY A 346 -16.54 18.44 0.41
C GLY A 346 -17.33 17.14 0.49
N SER A 347 -16.90 16.15 1.31
CA SER A 347 -17.69 14.94 1.55
C SER A 347 -18.97 15.22 2.31
N ALA A 348 -20.02 14.41 2.05
CA ALA A 348 -21.30 14.52 2.75
C ALA A 348 -21.27 13.82 4.11
N ASN A 349 -20.54 12.72 4.23
CA ASN A 349 -20.43 11.89 5.43
C ASN A 349 -18.98 11.75 5.81
N GLU A 350 -18.61 12.23 6.99
CA GLU A 350 -17.22 12.19 7.46
C GLU A 350 -16.85 10.82 8.01
N HIS A 351 -15.66 10.38 7.67
CA HIS A 351 -15.01 9.19 8.21
C HIS A 351 -13.51 9.21 7.91
N ASP A 352 -12.74 8.40 8.62
CA ASP A 352 -11.31 8.28 8.44
C ASP A 352 -10.89 7.02 7.71
N GLY A 353 -11.78 6.44 6.95
CA GLY A 353 -11.43 5.39 6.02
C GLY A 353 -12.49 4.31 5.84
N GLN A 354 -12.37 3.64 4.72
CA GLN A 354 -13.27 2.56 4.28
C GLN A 354 -12.46 1.43 3.69
N VAL A 355 -12.89 0.18 3.92
CA VAL A 355 -12.41 -1.00 3.20
C VAL A 355 -13.56 -1.56 2.39
N TRP A 356 -13.37 -1.63 1.09
CA TRP A 356 -14.31 -2.13 0.12
C TRP A 356 -13.89 -3.50 -0.42
N PHE A 357 -14.86 -4.32 -0.82
CA PHE A 357 -14.65 -5.62 -1.47
C PHE A 357 -15.45 -5.70 -2.77
N TYR A 358 -14.76 -5.81 -3.89
CA TYR A 358 -15.37 -6.05 -5.19
C TYR A 358 -15.45 -7.55 -5.49
N ASP A 359 -16.67 -8.07 -5.72
CA ASP A 359 -16.95 -9.43 -6.15
C ASP A 359 -17.17 -9.46 -7.68
N PRO A 360 -16.20 -9.95 -8.48
CA PRO A 360 -16.30 -9.95 -9.93
C PRO A 360 -17.36 -10.92 -10.47
N ARG A 361 -17.73 -11.96 -9.72
CA ARG A 361 -18.77 -12.92 -10.13
C ARG A 361 -20.16 -12.32 -10.02
N ARG A 362 -20.38 -11.50 -8.97
CA ARG A 362 -21.65 -10.81 -8.71
C ARG A 362 -21.72 -9.42 -9.33
N GLN A 363 -20.59 -8.89 -9.78
CA GLN A 363 -20.46 -7.49 -10.21
C GLN A 363 -21.01 -6.54 -9.14
N THR A 364 -20.53 -6.71 -7.91
CA THR A 364 -20.94 -5.89 -6.77
C THR A 364 -19.74 -5.43 -5.97
N VAL A 365 -19.82 -4.24 -5.40
CA VAL A 365 -18.90 -3.75 -4.37
C VAL A 365 -19.62 -3.67 -3.04
N THR A 366 -18.94 -4.07 -1.96
CA THR A 366 -19.52 -4.12 -0.61
C THR A 366 -18.57 -3.42 0.36
N LEU A 367 -19.10 -2.48 1.15
CA LEU A 367 -18.38 -1.86 2.27
C LEU A 367 -18.17 -2.90 3.38
N LYS A 368 -16.92 -3.23 3.69
CA LYS A 368 -16.55 -4.25 4.68
C LYS A 368 -16.39 -3.66 6.06
N THR A 369 -15.72 -2.53 6.16
CA THR A 369 -15.54 -1.78 7.41
C THR A 369 -15.39 -0.30 7.12
N ILE A 370 -15.61 0.51 8.14
CA ILE A 370 -15.44 1.96 8.12
C ILE A 370 -14.78 2.38 9.43
N PHE A 371 -13.86 3.30 9.34
CA PHE A 371 -13.22 3.96 10.47
C PHE A 371 -13.89 5.29 10.69
N GLY A 372 -14.41 5.54 11.91
CA GLY A 372 -15.00 6.82 12.29
C GLY A 372 -13.93 7.89 12.42
N VAL A 373 -14.34 9.15 12.44
CA VAL A 373 -13.41 10.28 12.60
C VAL A 373 -12.60 10.13 13.89
N ASN A 374 -11.28 10.06 13.75
CA ASN A 374 -10.34 10.06 14.86
C ASN A 374 -10.23 11.50 15.41
N THR A 375 -10.75 11.73 16.61
CA THR A 375 -10.73 13.04 17.27
C THR A 375 -9.54 13.21 18.21
N ASP A 376 -8.73 12.15 18.42
CA ASP A 376 -7.54 12.16 19.27
C ASP A 376 -6.46 11.26 18.66
N PRO A 377 -5.81 11.71 17.59
CA PRO A 377 -4.83 10.91 16.86
C PRO A 377 -3.55 10.60 17.65
N GLU A 378 -3.32 11.32 18.74
CA GLU A 378 -2.21 11.02 19.65
C GLU A 378 -2.56 9.98 20.72
N ALA A 379 -3.82 9.55 20.77
CA ALA A 379 -4.23 8.54 21.73
C ALA A 379 -3.77 7.16 21.31
N ASP A 380 -3.17 6.46 22.27
CA ASP A 380 -2.49 5.18 22.10
C ASP A 380 -3.42 3.98 21.79
N HIS A 381 -4.72 4.14 21.65
CA HIS A 381 -5.63 3.01 21.51
C HIS A 381 -7.03 3.35 21.02
N GLY A 382 -7.50 2.57 20.10
CA GLY A 382 -8.92 2.38 19.79
C GLY A 382 -9.48 3.20 18.65
N ASN A 383 -8.77 4.20 18.16
CA ASN A 383 -9.16 4.96 17.00
C ASN A 383 -8.07 4.78 15.93
N TYR A 384 -8.44 4.17 14.81
CA TYR A 384 -7.58 3.99 13.65
C TYR A 384 -8.08 4.91 12.56
N ASP A 385 -7.16 5.48 11.79
CA ASP A 385 -7.48 6.39 10.70
C ASP A 385 -6.53 6.19 9.52
N GLY A 386 -6.86 6.80 8.38
CA GLY A 386 -6.03 6.78 7.20
C GLY A 386 -5.55 5.39 6.77
N PRO A 387 -6.43 4.35 6.68
CA PRO A 387 -5.97 3.08 6.14
C PRO A 387 -5.46 3.29 4.73
N ASP A 388 -4.29 2.73 4.45
CA ASP A 388 -3.62 2.88 3.16
C ASP A 388 -3.36 1.50 2.54
N ASN A 389 -2.16 0.94 2.69
CA ASN A 389 -1.86 -0.36 2.11
C ASN A 389 -2.62 -1.50 2.79
N ILE A 390 -2.91 -2.56 2.05
CA ILE A 390 -3.70 -3.70 2.52
C ILE A 390 -3.11 -5.03 2.07
N THR A 391 -3.22 -6.05 2.92
CA THR A 391 -3.04 -7.46 2.54
C THR A 391 -4.12 -8.35 3.15
N VAL A 392 -4.45 -9.46 2.48
CA VAL A 392 -5.35 -10.47 3.04
C VAL A 392 -4.59 -11.41 3.95
N SER A 393 -5.08 -11.57 5.18
CA SER A 393 -4.47 -12.43 6.17
C SER A 393 -4.77 -13.91 5.89
N PRO A 394 -3.78 -14.81 5.92
CA PRO A 394 -4.02 -16.26 5.82
C PRO A 394 -4.79 -16.82 7.03
N TYR A 395 -4.98 -16.01 8.06
CA TYR A 395 -5.69 -16.36 9.29
C TYR A 395 -7.11 -15.79 9.35
N GLY A 396 -7.57 -15.17 8.26
CA GLY A 396 -8.87 -14.52 8.11
C GLY A 396 -8.82 -13.01 8.29
N GLY A 397 -9.65 -12.29 7.52
CA GLY A 397 -9.68 -10.85 7.48
C GLY A 397 -8.50 -10.23 6.72
N VAL A 398 -8.20 -8.98 7.00
CA VAL A 398 -7.16 -8.19 6.32
C VAL A 398 -6.25 -7.50 7.34
N ILE A 399 -5.05 -7.13 6.90
CA ILE A 399 -4.14 -6.24 7.62
C ILE A 399 -3.99 -4.98 6.79
N LEU A 400 -4.14 -3.84 7.45
CA LEU A 400 -4.00 -2.50 6.90
C LEU A 400 -2.74 -1.86 7.48
N ALA A 401 -2.09 -1.03 6.70
CA ALA A 401 -1.11 -0.06 7.15
C ALA A 401 -1.78 1.31 7.23
N GLU A 402 -1.55 2.06 8.30
CA GLU A 402 -2.07 3.42 8.46
C GLU A 402 -1.13 4.46 7.88
N ASP A 403 -1.68 5.42 7.13
CA ASP A 403 -1.16 6.76 6.80
C ASP A 403 -2.10 7.83 7.40
N GLY A 404 -2.34 7.73 8.70
CA GLY A 404 -3.22 8.62 9.44
C GLY A 404 -2.51 9.81 10.10
N GLU A 405 -3.21 10.47 10.99
CA GLU A 405 -2.65 11.53 11.84
C GLU A 405 -2.12 10.92 13.15
N GLY A 406 -1.00 11.44 13.68
CA GLY A 406 -0.43 11.03 14.99
C GLY A 406 0.19 9.65 14.98
N VAL A 407 -0.31 8.77 15.86
CA VAL A 407 0.28 7.45 16.08
C VAL A 407 -0.16 6.45 15.02
N SER A 408 0.77 5.92 14.22
CA SER A 408 0.49 4.95 13.16
C SER A 408 0.51 3.49 13.63
N HIS A 409 -0.38 2.67 13.07
CA HIS A 409 -0.52 1.24 13.38
C HIS A 409 -0.51 0.35 12.13
N LEU A 410 -0.13 -0.90 12.32
CA LEU A 410 -0.68 -1.99 11.52
C LEU A 410 -1.99 -2.42 12.15
N VAL A 411 -3.07 -2.32 11.40
CA VAL A 411 -4.43 -2.60 11.87
C VAL A 411 -4.94 -3.89 11.25
N GLY A 412 -5.26 -4.87 12.08
CA GLY A 412 -6.01 -6.04 11.62
C GLY A 412 -7.51 -5.76 11.59
N VAL A 413 -8.20 -6.28 10.57
CA VAL A 413 -9.66 -6.26 10.51
C VAL A 413 -10.15 -7.70 10.36
N THR A 414 -10.96 -8.16 11.29
CA THR A 414 -11.51 -9.52 11.27
C THR A 414 -12.52 -9.72 10.12
N GLU A 415 -12.87 -10.97 9.80
CA GLU A 415 -13.91 -11.31 8.81
C GLU A 415 -15.25 -10.60 9.09
N GLN A 416 -15.52 -10.26 10.37
CA GLN A 416 -16.73 -9.58 10.84
C GLN A 416 -16.59 -8.04 10.80
N GLY A 417 -15.48 -7.51 10.28
CA GLY A 417 -15.24 -6.07 10.15
C GLY A 417 -14.77 -5.37 11.44
N LYS A 418 -14.30 -6.11 12.46
CA LYS A 418 -13.75 -5.51 13.67
C LYS A 418 -12.28 -5.23 13.53
N ALA A 419 -11.89 -3.96 13.76
CA ALA A 419 -10.51 -3.53 13.81
C ALA A 419 -9.83 -3.88 15.14
N TYR A 420 -8.52 -4.16 15.08
CA TYR A 420 -7.65 -4.40 16.24
C TYR A 420 -6.21 -4.00 15.91
N PRO A 421 -5.42 -3.52 16.91
CA PRO A 421 -4.02 -3.20 16.69
C PRO A 421 -3.19 -4.49 16.55
N LEU A 422 -2.31 -4.49 15.55
CA LEU A 422 -1.32 -5.56 15.35
C LEU A 422 0.11 -5.09 15.64
N ALA A 423 0.42 -3.86 15.28
CA ALA A 423 1.66 -3.20 15.64
C ALA A 423 1.41 -1.71 15.79
N ARG A 424 2.30 -1.03 16.54
CA ARG A 424 2.36 0.43 16.62
C ARG A 424 3.78 0.89 16.31
N ASN A 425 3.88 1.97 15.53
CA ASN A 425 5.14 2.65 15.30
C ASN A 425 5.56 3.37 16.59
N GLU A 426 6.73 3.02 17.13
CA GLU A 426 7.34 3.70 18.29
C GLU A 426 8.59 4.50 17.91
N LEU A 427 8.94 4.50 16.61
CA LEU A 427 10.13 5.18 16.11
C LEU A 427 9.87 6.67 15.85
N ASN A 428 8.77 7.00 15.21
CA ASN A 428 8.42 8.34 14.75
C ASN A 428 6.93 8.39 14.25
N ASP A 429 6.52 9.54 13.72
CA ASP A 429 5.18 9.78 13.20
C ASP A 429 5.02 9.37 11.72
N SER A 430 5.93 8.54 11.18
CA SER A 430 5.80 8.04 9.82
C SER A 430 4.82 6.88 9.76
N GLU A 431 4.17 6.75 8.61
CA GLU A 431 3.23 5.67 8.33
C GLU A 431 3.87 4.29 8.32
N PHE A 432 3.02 3.27 8.49
CA PHE A 432 3.31 1.93 8.04
C PHE A 432 3.01 1.78 6.55
N THR A 433 3.77 0.91 5.85
CA THR A 433 3.53 0.56 4.45
C THR A 433 3.79 -0.92 4.18
N GLY A 434 3.34 -1.39 3.01
CA GLY A 434 3.71 -2.66 2.39
C GLY A 434 3.45 -3.93 3.19
N PRO A 435 2.34 -4.08 3.95
CA PRO A 435 2.10 -5.31 4.70
C PRO A 435 1.91 -6.49 3.74
N THR A 436 2.67 -7.57 3.96
CA THR A 436 2.56 -8.78 3.12
C THR A 436 2.99 -10.03 3.89
N PHE A 437 2.27 -11.14 3.72
CA PHE A 437 2.64 -12.39 4.37
C PHE A 437 3.61 -13.22 3.53
N SER A 438 4.51 -13.92 4.21
CA SER A 438 5.29 -15.00 3.60
C SER A 438 4.37 -16.09 3.04
N ALA A 439 4.84 -16.81 2.02
CA ALA A 439 4.04 -17.85 1.35
C ALA A 439 3.59 -19.00 2.28
N ASP A 440 4.23 -19.18 3.43
CA ASP A 440 3.83 -20.14 4.47
C ASP A 440 2.99 -19.50 5.59
N GLY A 441 2.71 -18.21 5.50
CA GLY A 441 1.90 -17.44 6.44
C GLY A 441 2.58 -17.12 7.78
N ARG A 442 3.83 -17.54 8.01
CA ARG A 442 4.46 -17.46 9.34
C ARG A 442 5.09 -16.12 9.65
N THR A 443 5.38 -15.32 8.64
CA THR A 443 6.00 -14.02 8.76
C THR A 443 5.13 -12.98 8.06
N LEU A 444 4.83 -11.90 8.74
CA LEU A 444 4.31 -10.67 8.12
C LEU A 444 5.50 -9.73 7.92
N PHE A 445 5.70 -9.28 6.70
CA PHE A 445 6.61 -8.18 6.39
C PHE A 445 5.81 -6.89 6.36
N ALA A 446 6.40 -5.81 6.85
CA ALA A 446 5.83 -4.47 6.80
C ALA A 446 6.96 -3.44 6.94
N ASN A 447 6.69 -2.22 6.51
CA ASN A 447 7.67 -1.14 6.55
C ASN A 447 7.20 0.01 7.44
N ILE A 448 8.15 0.80 7.96
CA ILE A 448 7.94 2.21 8.30
C ILE A 448 8.57 3.01 7.16
N GLN A 449 7.77 3.81 6.47
CA GLN A 449 8.19 4.45 5.21
C GLN A 449 9.40 5.35 5.43
N SER A 450 9.33 6.31 6.33
CA SER A 450 10.45 7.19 6.64
C SER A 450 11.05 6.87 8.01
N PRO A 451 12.35 6.64 8.09
CA PRO A 451 13.39 6.79 7.07
C PRO A 451 13.55 5.60 6.11
N GLY A 452 12.74 4.56 6.17
CA GLY A 452 12.82 3.35 5.36
C GLY A 452 13.31 2.15 6.17
N TYR A 453 12.43 1.58 7.01
CA TYR A 453 12.66 0.31 7.69
C TYR A 453 11.81 -0.78 7.06
N VAL A 454 12.38 -1.96 6.90
CA VAL A 454 11.66 -3.18 6.52
C VAL A 454 11.74 -4.15 7.68
N PHE A 455 10.60 -4.62 8.17
CA PHE A 455 10.49 -5.55 9.30
C PHE A 455 9.99 -6.92 8.85
N ALA A 456 10.44 -7.97 9.55
CA ALA A 456 9.85 -9.30 9.52
C ALA A 456 9.24 -9.59 10.89
N ILE A 457 7.92 -9.65 10.97
CA ILE A 457 7.16 -9.85 12.21
C ILE A 457 6.74 -11.32 12.28
N THR A 458 7.03 -11.98 13.39
CA THR A 458 6.66 -13.38 13.65
C THR A 458 5.96 -13.50 15.00
N GLY A 459 5.08 -14.50 15.14
CA GLY A 459 4.35 -14.66 16.38
C GLY A 459 3.45 -15.88 16.38
N PRO A 460 2.65 -16.04 17.43
CA PRO A 460 1.69 -17.14 17.57
C PRO A 460 0.45 -16.88 16.70
N TRP A 461 0.66 -16.81 15.39
CA TRP A 461 -0.40 -16.58 14.42
C TRP A 461 -1.53 -17.60 14.57
N GLY A 462 -2.75 -17.14 14.46
CA GLY A 462 -3.98 -17.90 14.49
C GLY A 462 -5.14 -16.99 14.10
N ARG A 463 -6.38 -17.50 14.12
CA ARG A 463 -7.53 -16.63 13.90
C ARG A 463 -7.59 -15.60 15.03
N PRO A 464 -7.67 -14.30 14.71
CA PRO A 464 -7.84 -13.27 15.72
C PRO A 464 -9.13 -13.50 16.52
N SER A 465 -9.08 -13.21 17.82
CA SER A 465 -10.25 -13.34 18.68
C SER A 465 -11.34 -12.34 18.27
N ASN A 466 -12.58 -12.83 18.18
CA ASN A 466 -13.76 -12.01 17.91
C ASN A 466 -14.49 -11.67 19.24
N GLU A 467 -13.78 -11.33 20.29
CA GLU A 467 -14.41 -11.09 21.56
C GLU A 467 -15.29 -9.83 21.54
N HIS A 468 -16.52 -10.10 21.12
CA HIS A 468 -17.79 -9.51 21.61
C HIS A 468 -18.92 -10.29 20.96
N ARG A 469 -19.30 -11.40 21.57
CA ARG A 469 -20.66 -11.92 21.45
C ARG A 469 -21.55 -11.28 22.51
#